data_223dd6d3c08f03b86a1add6530314dbf
#
_entry.id   223dd6d3c08f03b86a1add6530314dbf
#
_cell.length_a   1.000
_cell.length_b   1.000
_cell.length_c   1.000
_cell.angle_alpha   90.00
_cell.angle_beta   90.00
_cell.angle_gamma   90.00
#
_symmetry.space_group_name_H-M   'P 1'
#
loop_
_entity.id
_entity.type
_entity.pdbx_description
1 polymer ?
#
loop_
_entity_poly.entity_id
_entity_poly.type
_entity_poly.pdbx_seq_one_letter_code
_entity_poly.pdbx_strand_id
1 'polypeptide(L)'
;TDTNSWTKLGLKVALKEAVKQGADKIAWTTGEQQNSRYDLSNTLESIDVTHGKNGEKVVYILSKNNSDGAYKIDANGKVLESGKNELTGNIDGKNLEDVVGKDLTKKILEAKDGEKLSGEDFKVQGKGMKGFYGSPTEKSLGIVGNVAKSLFKQEPKTVELQTTSTGIASQDKVLRLRDWVQKNKNEDYSYNDAQKDIENNSKLYQEYQKNIPTQHSIDITPELKASVGSG
;
A
#
# COMPACT_ATOMS: atom_id res chain seq x y z
N THR A 1 9.92 20.63 -13.70
CA THR A 1 10.34 19.21 -13.52
C THR A 1 9.09 18.37 -13.47
N ASP A 2 8.89 17.53 -14.46
CA ASP A 2 7.70 16.68 -14.53
C ASP A 2 7.93 15.34 -13.83
N THR A 3 6.84 14.68 -13.47
CA THR A 3 6.84 13.39 -12.77
C THR A 3 7.60 12.31 -13.56
N ASN A 4 7.53 12.33 -14.90
CA ASN A 4 8.19 11.36 -15.75
C ASN A 4 9.73 11.47 -15.67
N SER A 5 10.27 12.68 -15.60
CA SER A 5 11.70 12.93 -15.47
C SER A 5 12.24 12.40 -14.15
N TRP A 6 11.55 12.63 -13.04
CA TRP A 6 11.90 12.08 -11.73
C TRP A 6 11.80 10.56 -11.70
N THR A 7 10.74 9.99 -12.27
CA THR A 7 10.57 8.53 -12.37
C THR A 7 11.69 7.91 -13.20
N LYS A 8 12.06 8.53 -14.31
CA LYS A 8 13.20 8.10 -15.17
C LYS A 8 14.52 8.11 -14.42
N LEU A 9 14.78 9.17 -13.65
CA LEU A 9 15.99 9.26 -12.82
C LEU A 9 16.01 8.15 -11.76
N GLY A 10 14.91 7.96 -11.02
CA GLY A 10 14.77 6.90 -10.01
C GLY A 10 15.01 5.51 -10.57
N LEU A 11 14.44 5.19 -11.75
CA LEU A 11 14.66 3.90 -12.41
C LEU A 11 16.11 3.70 -12.87
N LYS A 12 16.80 4.74 -13.32
CA LYS A 12 18.23 4.65 -13.66
C LYS A 12 19.09 4.38 -12.44
N VAL A 13 18.80 5.05 -11.33
CA VAL A 13 19.50 4.81 -10.05
C VAL A 13 19.25 3.39 -9.56
N ALA A 14 17.99 2.91 -9.62
CA ALA A 14 17.63 1.55 -9.26
C ALA A 14 18.34 0.50 -10.13
N LEU A 15 18.43 0.73 -11.44
CA LEU A 15 19.17 -0.15 -12.34
C LEU A 15 20.66 -0.20 -11.96
N LYS A 16 21.28 0.95 -11.73
CA LYS A 16 22.70 1.03 -11.36
C LYS A 16 22.98 0.23 -10.09
N GLU A 17 22.14 0.40 -9.08
CA GLU A 17 22.28 -0.31 -7.81
C GLU A 17 22.01 -1.82 -7.96
N ALA A 18 20.98 -2.21 -8.71
CA ALA A 18 20.66 -3.60 -8.97
C ALA A 18 21.81 -4.32 -9.73
N VAL A 19 22.41 -3.70 -10.72
CA VAL A 19 23.58 -4.24 -11.44
C VAL A 19 24.78 -4.40 -10.49
N LYS A 20 25.03 -3.43 -9.64
CA LYS A 20 26.10 -3.46 -8.62
C LYS A 20 25.91 -4.62 -7.64
N GLN A 21 24.67 -4.91 -7.26
CA GLN A 21 24.31 -6.03 -6.37
C GLN A 21 24.24 -7.38 -7.07
N GLY A 22 24.42 -7.43 -8.40
CA GLY A 22 24.32 -8.67 -9.17
C GLY A 22 22.88 -9.18 -9.33
N ALA A 23 21.88 -8.30 -9.19
CA ALA A 23 20.49 -8.67 -9.36
C ALA A 23 20.15 -8.99 -10.83
N ASP A 24 19.18 -9.88 -11.02
CA ASP A 24 18.68 -10.28 -12.35
C ASP A 24 17.43 -9.52 -12.77
N LYS A 25 16.79 -8.82 -11.85
CA LYS A 25 15.53 -8.09 -12.06
C LYS A 25 15.48 -6.82 -11.22
N ILE A 26 14.72 -5.84 -11.73
CA ILE A 26 14.17 -4.74 -10.95
C ILE A 26 12.67 -4.97 -10.85
N ALA A 27 12.14 -4.96 -9.63
CA ALA A 27 10.71 -4.95 -9.38
C ALA A 27 10.32 -3.72 -8.56
N TRP A 28 9.11 -3.23 -8.74
CA TRP A 28 8.61 -2.10 -7.97
C TRP A 28 7.23 -2.40 -7.39
N THR A 29 6.93 -1.69 -6.30
CA THR A 29 5.66 -1.81 -5.59
C THR A 29 4.48 -1.44 -6.50
N THR A 30 3.32 -2.04 -6.25
CA THR A 30 2.08 -1.72 -6.95
C THR A 30 1.28 -0.64 -6.24
N GLY A 31 0.28 -0.09 -6.93
CA GLY A 31 -0.67 0.84 -6.32
C GLY A 31 -1.42 0.20 -5.16
N GLU A 32 -1.79 -1.08 -5.26
CA GLU A 32 -2.44 -1.83 -4.19
C GLU A 32 -1.55 -1.97 -2.96
N GLN A 33 -0.26 -2.29 -3.14
CA GLN A 33 0.69 -2.40 -2.04
C GLN A 33 0.92 -1.06 -1.35
N GLN A 34 1.00 0.03 -2.12
CA GLN A 34 1.10 1.37 -1.55
C GLN A 34 -0.17 1.76 -0.79
N ASN A 35 -1.34 1.51 -1.37
CA ASN A 35 -2.61 1.76 -0.70
C ASN A 35 -2.71 0.98 0.62
N SER A 36 -2.30 -0.30 0.63
CA SER A 36 -2.30 -1.12 1.84
C SER A 36 -1.35 -0.59 2.93
N ARG A 37 -0.23 0.03 2.57
CA ARG A 37 0.68 0.67 3.53
C ARG A 37 0.08 1.92 4.17
N TYR A 38 -0.76 2.63 3.44
CA TYR A 38 -1.45 3.84 3.90
C TYR A 38 -2.90 3.56 4.30
N ASP A 39 -3.29 2.29 4.41
CA ASP A 39 -4.62 1.89 4.88
C ASP A 39 -4.72 2.14 6.39
N LEU A 40 -5.38 3.22 6.73
CA LEU A 40 -5.59 3.65 8.11
C LEU A 40 -6.49 2.68 8.91
N SER A 41 -7.22 1.77 8.22
CA SER A 41 -7.99 0.72 8.90
C SER A 41 -7.12 -0.25 9.71
N ASN A 42 -5.81 -0.31 9.42
CA ASN A 42 -4.86 -1.09 10.22
C ASN A 42 -4.46 -0.41 11.52
N THR A 43 -4.62 0.91 11.61
CA THR A 43 -4.14 1.75 12.71
C THR A 43 -5.28 2.35 13.51
N LEU A 44 -6.35 2.78 12.83
CA LEU A 44 -7.50 3.44 13.44
C LEU A 44 -8.62 2.45 13.76
N GLU A 45 -9.22 2.64 14.91
CA GLU A 45 -10.43 1.92 15.34
C GLU A 45 -11.68 2.65 14.89
N SER A 46 -11.78 3.94 15.22
CA SER A 46 -12.92 4.78 14.85
C SER A 46 -12.59 6.26 14.82
N ILE A 47 -13.43 7.00 14.10
CA ILE A 47 -13.49 8.46 14.12
C ILE A 47 -14.93 8.87 14.35
N ASP A 48 -15.17 9.60 15.43
CA ASP A 48 -16.47 10.16 15.76
C ASP A 48 -16.46 11.65 15.40
N VAL A 49 -17.46 12.09 14.63
CA VAL A 49 -17.56 13.47 14.13
C VAL A 49 -18.80 14.14 14.71
N THR A 50 -18.62 15.28 15.38
CA THR A 50 -19.71 16.10 15.89
C THR A 50 -19.63 17.49 15.28
N HIS A 51 -20.77 18.11 14.99
CA HIS A 51 -20.82 19.46 14.46
C HIS A 51 -20.78 20.48 15.58
N GLY A 52 -19.90 21.46 15.46
CA GLY A 52 -19.83 22.63 16.31
C GLY A 52 -20.61 23.80 15.73
N LYS A 53 -20.38 24.99 16.27
CA LYS A 53 -20.96 26.24 15.76
C LYS A 53 -20.16 26.73 14.53
N ASN A 54 -20.80 27.52 13.68
CA ASN A 54 -20.14 28.19 12.53
C ASN A 54 -19.42 27.25 11.53
N GLY A 55 -19.93 26.04 11.34
CA GLY A 55 -19.33 25.06 10.44
C GLY A 55 -18.09 24.33 10.98
N GLU A 56 -17.74 24.58 12.22
CA GLU A 56 -16.70 23.83 12.91
C GLU A 56 -17.13 22.38 13.15
N LYS A 57 -16.18 21.48 13.29
CA LYS A 57 -16.40 20.09 13.70
C LYS A 57 -15.46 19.70 14.84
N VAL A 58 -15.92 18.84 15.71
CA VAL A 58 -15.09 18.15 16.69
C VAL A 58 -14.90 16.73 16.19
N VAL A 59 -13.67 16.33 16.04
CA VAL A 59 -13.27 15.03 15.50
C VAL A 59 -12.52 14.29 16.60
N TYR A 60 -13.06 13.18 17.04
CA TYR A 60 -12.40 12.30 18.01
C TYR A 60 -11.89 11.06 17.30
N ILE A 61 -10.59 10.83 17.34
CA ILE A 61 -9.92 9.72 16.67
C ILE A 61 -9.42 8.72 17.70
N LEU A 62 -9.86 7.47 17.60
CA LEU A 62 -9.39 6.36 18.41
C LEU A 62 -8.58 5.41 17.54
N SER A 63 -7.38 5.05 18.00
CA SER A 63 -6.54 4.05 17.34
C SER A 63 -6.70 2.66 17.98
N LYS A 64 -6.32 1.62 17.27
CA LYS A 64 -6.37 0.23 17.74
C LYS A 64 -5.44 -0.08 18.91
N ASN A 65 -4.45 0.75 19.16
CA ASN A 65 -3.58 0.65 20.34
C ASN A 65 -4.08 1.47 21.54
N ASN A 66 -5.35 1.93 21.49
CA ASN A 66 -6.01 2.75 22.49
C ASN A 66 -5.41 4.16 22.69
N SER A 67 -4.55 4.65 21.80
CA SER A 67 -4.20 6.07 21.78
C SER A 67 -5.32 6.86 21.13
N ASP A 68 -5.63 8.02 21.66
CA ASP A 68 -6.71 8.89 21.18
C ASP A 68 -6.26 10.32 20.89
N GLY A 69 -7.09 11.03 20.17
CA GLY A 69 -6.90 12.44 19.86
C GLY A 69 -8.21 13.14 19.55
N ALA A 70 -8.40 14.30 20.16
CA ALA A 70 -9.52 15.18 19.89
C ALA A 70 -9.06 16.44 19.15
N TYR A 71 -9.76 16.78 18.08
CA TYR A 71 -9.43 17.90 17.22
C TYR A 71 -10.66 18.75 16.96
N LYS A 72 -10.55 20.05 17.16
CA LYS A 72 -11.53 21.00 16.66
C LYS A 72 -11.03 21.55 15.33
N ILE A 73 -11.81 21.41 14.27
CA ILE A 73 -11.45 21.84 12.93
C ILE A 73 -12.45 22.86 12.39
N ASP A 74 -11.98 23.71 11.49
CA ASP A 74 -12.85 24.60 10.72
C ASP A 74 -13.50 23.87 9.53
N ALA A 75 -14.33 24.57 8.77
CA ALA A 75 -15.03 24.06 7.60
C ALA A 75 -14.09 23.56 6.47
N ASN A 76 -12.82 23.95 6.48
CA ASN A 76 -11.80 23.58 5.49
C ASN A 76 -10.87 22.46 6.00
N GLY A 77 -11.04 21.99 7.23
CA GLY A 77 -10.20 20.95 7.83
C GLY A 77 -8.92 21.48 8.50
N LYS A 78 -8.81 22.80 8.73
CA LYS A 78 -7.72 23.37 9.51
C LYS A 78 -7.99 23.11 10.99
N VAL A 79 -6.99 22.60 11.70
CA VAL A 79 -7.07 22.33 13.13
C VAL A 79 -6.99 23.65 13.90
N LEU A 80 -8.07 23.99 14.58
CA LEU A 80 -8.20 25.18 15.44
C LEU A 80 -7.66 24.89 16.83
N GLU A 81 -7.90 23.70 17.33
CA GLU A 81 -7.49 23.25 18.65
C GLU A 81 -7.29 21.74 18.65
N SER A 82 -6.14 21.29 19.15
CA SER A 82 -5.86 19.90 19.48
C SER A 82 -6.08 19.75 20.98
N GLY A 83 -7.08 18.97 21.36
CA GLY A 83 -7.29 18.62 22.77
C GLY A 83 -6.16 17.74 23.32
N LYS A 84 -6.40 17.08 24.46
CA LYS A 84 -5.49 16.05 24.93
C LYS A 84 -5.31 15.00 23.84
N ASN A 85 -4.09 14.81 23.39
CA ASN A 85 -3.83 14.09 22.15
C ASN A 85 -2.57 13.22 22.27
N GLU A 86 -2.79 11.91 22.32
CA GLU A 86 -1.73 10.91 22.37
C GLU A 86 -1.30 10.43 20.98
N LEU A 87 -2.11 10.73 19.92
CA LEU A 87 -1.82 10.31 18.56
C LEU A 87 -0.75 11.16 17.88
N THR A 88 -0.90 12.49 17.96
CA THR A 88 -0.06 13.40 17.16
C THR A 88 0.62 14.48 17.98
N GLY A 89 0.27 14.62 19.26
CA GLY A 89 0.60 15.83 20.03
C GLY A 89 -0.14 17.06 19.50
N ASN A 90 0.37 18.26 19.80
CA ASN A 90 -0.25 19.50 19.35
C ASN A 90 -0.01 19.74 17.85
N ILE A 91 -1.11 19.90 17.11
CA ILE A 91 -1.10 20.22 15.67
C ILE A 91 -1.95 21.45 15.34
N ASP A 92 -2.14 22.36 16.30
CA ASP A 92 -2.90 23.61 16.09
C ASP A 92 -2.36 24.39 14.90
N GLY A 93 -3.28 24.85 14.04
CA GLY A 93 -2.96 25.60 12.84
C GLY A 93 -2.52 24.77 11.64
N LYS A 94 -2.29 23.45 11.78
CA LYS A 94 -2.01 22.54 10.66
C LYS A 94 -3.33 22.08 10.01
N ASN A 95 -3.20 21.45 8.83
CA ASN A 95 -4.37 20.84 8.19
C ASN A 95 -4.56 19.41 8.66
N LEU A 96 -5.79 18.98 8.88
CA LEU A 96 -6.10 17.60 9.26
C LEU A 96 -5.64 16.61 8.19
N GLU A 97 -5.61 17.02 6.92
CA GLU A 97 -5.12 16.19 5.82
C GLU A 97 -3.65 15.77 5.94
N ASP A 98 -2.84 16.54 6.67
CA ASP A 98 -1.44 16.19 6.94
C ASP A 98 -1.33 15.03 7.96
N VAL A 99 -2.41 14.74 8.69
CA VAL A 99 -2.47 13.69 9.71
C VAL A 99 -3.16 12.43 9.20
N VAL A 100 -4.35 12.57 8.62
CA VAL A 100 -5.18 11.43 8.21
C VAL A 100 -5.29 11.28 6.68
N GLY A 101 -4.65 12.16 5.92
CA GLY A 101 -4.69 12.17 4.45
C GLY A 101 -5.95 12.82 3.88
N LYS A 102 -5.88 13.18 2.59
CA LYS A 102 -6.94 13.95 1.91
C LYS A 102 -8.28 13.23 1.84
N ASP A 103 -8.27 11.94 1.52
CA ASP A 103 -9.51 11.17 1.29
C ASP A 103 -10.30 11.04 2.60
N LEU A 104 -9.61 10.76 3.72
CA LEU A 104 -10.28 10.65 5.01
C LEU A 104 -10.71 12.01 5.55
N THR A 105 -9.89 13.05 5.36
CA THR A 105 -10.28 14.42 5.71
C THR A 105 -11.55 14.83 4.96
N LYS A 106 -11.66 14.52 3.66
CA LYS A 106 -12.87 14.79 2.89
C LYS A 106 -14.09 14.08 3.48
N LYS A 107 -13.99 12.80 3.83
CA LYS A 107 -15.08 12.05 4.48
C LYS A 107 -15.48 12.67 5.82
N ILE A 108 -14.52 13.10 6.63
CA ILE A 108 -14.75 13.79 7.90
C ILE A 108 -15.50 15.12 7.67
N LEU A 109 -15.10 15.89 6.64
CA LEU A 109 -15.76 17.15 6.33
C LEU A 109 -17.19 16.96 5.79
N GLU A 110 -17.46 15.86 5.09
CA GLU A 110 -18.78 15.48 4.57
C GLU A 110 -19.66 14.75 5.59
N ALA A 111 -19.05 14.25 6.69
CA ALA A 111 -19.76 13.49 7.73
C ALA A 111 -20.87 14.30 8.39
N LYS A 112 -21.98 13.61 8.71
CA LYS A 112 -23.11 14.17 9.42
C LYS A 112 -22.79 14.34 10.89
N ASP A 113 -23.60 15.14 11.58
CA ASP A 113 -23.48 15.30 13.03
C ASP A 113 -23.71 13.96 13.75
N GLY A 114 -22.78 13.59 14.63
CA GLY A 114 -22.80 12.31 15.35
C GLY A 114 -22.40 11.10 14.50
N GLU A 115 -21.90 11.29 13.28
CA GLU A 115 -21.46 10.17 12.42
C GLU A 115 -20.16 9.55 12.94
N LYS A 116 -20.13 8.21 12.92
CA LYS A 116 -18.96 7.41 13.25
C LYS A 116 -18.41 6.73 12.00
N LEU A 117 -17.16 7.06 11.66
CA LEU A 117 -16.41 6.40 10.58
C LEU A 117 -15.60 5.24 11.15
N SER A 118 -15.57 4.10 10.47
CA SER A 118 -14.83 2.91 10.89
C SER A 118 -14.57 1.95 9.73
N GLY A 119 -13.63 1.02 9.89
CA GLY A 119 -13.38 -0.07 8.95
C GLY A 119 -13.27 0.36 7.48
N GLU A 120 -14.33 0.10 6.69
CA GLU A 120 -14.35 0.40 5.24
C GLU A 120 -14.22 1.90 4.93
N ASP A 121 -14.62 2.79 5.87
CA ASP A 121 -14.51 4.24 5.67
C ASP A 121 -13.05 4.69 5.60
N PHE A 122 -12.15 3.94 6.21
CA PHE A 122 -10.71 4.23 6.22
C PHE A 122 -9.98 3.76 4.97
N LYS A 123 -10.63 2.96 4.12
CA LYS A 123 -10.03 2.51 2.86
C LYS A 123 -9.90 3.66 1.89
N VAL A 124 -8.67 3.95 1.52
CA VAL A 124 -8.33 4.93 0.49
C VAL A 124 -8.69 4.33 -0.88
N GLN A 125 -9.42 5.05 -1.73
CA GLN A 125 -9.77 4.55 -3.07
C GLN A 125 -8.56 4.35 -4.01
N GLY A 126 -7.40 4.84 -3.64
CA GLY A 126 -6.10 4.50 -4.22
C GLY A 126 -5.89 4.72 -5.71
N LYS A 127 -6.79 5.41 -6.40
CA LYS A 127 -6.66 5.68 -7.84
C LYS A 127 -5.34 6.37 -8.20
N GLY A 128 -4.88 7.29 -7.37
CA GLY A 128 -3.61 8.00 -7.55
C GLY A 128 -2.40 7.05 -7.48
N MET A 129 -2.36 6.17 -6.50
CA MET A 129 -1.27 5.20 -6.35
C MET A 129 -1.26 4.17 -7.47
N LYS A 130 -2.43 3.66 -7.89
CA LYS A 130 -2.54 2.77 -9.05
C LYS A 130 -2.17 3.48 -10.35
N GLY A 131 -2.56 4.74 -10.51
CA GLY A 131 -2.16 5.55 -11.65
C GLY A 131 -0.65 5.77 -11.73
N PHE A 132 0.04 5.90 -10.59
CA PHE A 132 1.48 6.11 -10.54
C PHE A 132 2.26 4.78 -10.62
N TYR A 133 2.01 3.83 -9.73
CA TYR A 133 2.78 2.59 -9.61
C TYR A 133 2.30 1.47 -10.52
N GLY A 134 1.09 1.58 -11.05
CA GLY A 134 0.41 0.52 -11.79
C GLY A 134 -0.34 -0.46 -10.89
N SER A 135 -1.08 -1.33 -11.53
CA SER A 135 -1.90 -2.38 -10.93
C SER A 135 -1.87 -3.63 -11.81
N PRO A 136 -1.12 -4.68 -11.44
CA PRO A 136 -1.13 -5.93 -12.18
C PRO A 136 -2.53 -6.55 -12.30
N THR A 137 -3.36 -6.42 -11.27
CA THR A 137 -4.73 -6.94 -11.26
C THR A 137 -5.65 -6.23 -12.25
N GLU A 138 -5.44 -4.93 -12.45
CA GLU A 138 -6.17 -4.11 -13.44
C GLU A 138 -5.44 -4.03 -14.78
N LYS A 139 -4.34 -4.78 -14.96
CA LYS A 139 -3.48 -4.75 -16.15
C LYS A 139 -3.00 -3.34 -16.52
N SER A 140 -2.76 -2.50 -15.52
CA SER A 140 -2.28 -1.13 -15.69
C SER A 140 -0.81 -1.02 -15.30
N LEU A 141 0.03 -0.48 -16.17
CA LEU A 141 1.45 -0.24 -15.91
C LEU A 141 1.70 0.99 -15.03
N GLY A 142 0.76 1.93 -14.97
CA GLY A 142 0.95 3.20 -14.33
C GLY A 142 2.05 4.06 -14.98
N ILE A 143 2.38 5.18 -14.36
CA ILE A 143 3.46 6.06 -14.83
C ILE A 143 4.80 5.33 -14.75
N VAL A 144 5.11 4.68 -13.62
CA VAL A 144 6.38 3.96 -13.42
C VAL A 144 6.59 2.89 -14.47
N GLY A 145 5.60 2.03 -14.72
CA GLY A 145 5.72 0.97 -15.70
C GLY A 145 5.85 1.46 -17.13
N ASN A 146 5.12 2.52 -17.51
CA ASN A 146 5.24 3.11 -18.84
C ASN A 146 6.61 3.79 -19.05
N VAL A 147 7.14 4.48 -18.05
CA VAL A 147 8.50 5.04 -18.09
C VAL A 147 9.54 3.94 -18.16
N ALA A 148 9.39 2.86 -17.37
CA ALA A 148 10.29 1.71 -17.39
C ALA A 148 10.29 1.02 -18.78
N LYS A 149 9.11 0.78 -19.36
CA LYS A 149 8.95 0.22 -20.72
C LYS A 149 9.70 1.07 -21.75
N SER A 150 9.50 2.37 -21.71
CA SER A 150 10.16 3.30 -22.64
C SER A 150 11.68 3.36 -22.43
N LEU A 151 12.13 3.41 -21.17
CA LEU A 151 13.55 3.56 -20.79
C LEU A 151 14.37 2.30 -21.11
N PHE A 152 13.83 1.13 -20.75
CA PHE A 152 14.54 -0.14 -20.84
C PHE A 152 14.20 -0.94 -22.10
N LYS A 153 13.28 -0.45 -22.94
CA LYS A 153 12.84 -1.09 -24.19
C LYS A 153 12.32 -2.51 -23.96
N GLN A 154 11.71 -2.75 -22.82
CA GLN A 154 11.11 -4.03 -22.43
C GLN A 154 9.69 -3.83 -21.96
N GLU A 155 8.80 -4.79 -22.23
CA GLU A 155 7.47 -4.85 -21.61
C GLU A 155 7.63 -5.33 -20.17
N PRO A 156 7.15 -4.57 -19.17
CA PRO A 156 7.17 -5.03 -17.78
C PRO A 156 6.38 -6.31 -17.61
N LYS A 157 6.98 -7.28 -16.91
CA LYS A 157 6.37 -8.57 -16.58
C LYS A 157 5.83 -8.51 -15.16
N THR A 158 4.87 -9.37 -14.87
CA THR A 158 4.37 -9.56 -13.50
C THR A 158 5.19 -10.65 -12.81
N VAL A 159 5.69 -10.38 -11.62
CA VAL A 159 6.39 -11.35 -10.76
C VAL A 159 5.70 -11.44 -9.40
N GLU A 160 5.70 -12.63 -8.81
CA GLU A 160 5.25 -12.82 -7.43
C GLU A 160 6.24 -12.15 -6.47
N LEU A 161 5.72 -11.51 -5.44
CA LEU A 161 6.56 -10.95 -4.38
C LEU A 161 7.22 -12.10 -3.61
N GLN A 162 8.50 -12.31 -3.84
CA GLN A 162 9.28 -13.24 -3.03
C GLN A 162 9.65 -12.51 -1.73
N THR A 163 8.96 -12.84 -0.63
CA THR A 163 9.49 -12.53 0.69
C THR A 163 10.73 -13.40 0.90
N THR A 164 11.80 -12.84 1.43
CA THR A 164 13.08 -13.51 1.69
C THR A 164 12.86 -14.92 2.23
N SER A 165 13.18 -15.91 1.41
CA SER A 165 12.99 -17.30 1.75
C SER A 165 14.26 -17.88 2.34
N THR A 166 14.10 -18.63 3.41
CA THR A 166 15.16 -19.46 4.01
C THR A 166 15.27 -20.80 3.28
N GLY A 167 15.52 -20.79 2.00
CA GLY A 167 16.25 -21.88 1.39
C GLY A 167 15.55 -23.08 0.77
N ILE A 168 14.22 -23.31 0.83
CA ILE A 168 13.54 -24.37 0.06
C ILE A 168 12.23 -23.86 -0.53
N ALA A 169 12.23 -23.57 -1.82
CA ALA A 169 11.10 -22.93 -2.53
C ALA A 169 9.75 -23.67 -2.38
N SER A 170 9.77 -25.00 -2.20
CA SER A 170 8.55 -25.80 -2.01
C SER A 170 7.95 -25.62 -0.60
N GLN A 171 8.79 -25.59 0.44
CA GLN A 171 8.33 -25.40 1.82
C GLN A 171 7.80 -23.98 2.05
N ASP A 172 8.45 -22.99 1.47
CA ASP A 172 7.99 -21.60 1.51
C ASP A 172 6.58 -21.43 0.95
N LYS A 173 6.27 -22.13 -0.14
CA LYS A 173 4.96 -22.07 -0.78
C LYS A 173 3.87 -22.63 0.15
N VAL A 174 4.16 -23.74 0.81
CA VAL A 174 3.24 -24.38 1.78
C VAL A 174 3.01 -23.47 2.98
N LEU A 175 4.09 -22.90 3.54
CA LEU A 175 4.00 -21.98 4.68
C LEU A 175 3.19 -20.73 4.35
N ARG A 176 3.40 -20.14 3.19
CA ARG A 176 2.65 -18.94 2.75
C ARG A 176 1.17 -19.23 2.57
N LEU A 177 0.81 -20.39 1.95
CA LEU A 177 -0.59 -20.77 1.84
C LEU A 177 -1.19 -20.96 3.22
N ARG A 178 -0.52 -21.69 4.12
CA ARG A 178 -0.97 -21.91 5.50
C ARG A 178 -1.23 -20.57 6.20
N ASP A 179 -0.26 -19.68 6.20
CA ASP A 179 -0.33 -18.41 6.90
C ASP A 179 -1.44 -17.51 6.33
N TRP A 180 -1.62 -17.53 5.00
CA TRP A 180 -2.71 -16.81 4.36
C TRP A 180 -4.08 -17.36 4.76
N VAL A 181 -4.24 -18.69 4.78
CA VAL A 181 -5.52 -19.33 5.16
C VAL A 181 -5.81 -19.09 6.63
N GLN A 182 -4.84 -19.27 7.52
CA GLN A 182 -5.00 -19.00 8.95
C GLN A 182 -5.46 -17.56 9.19
N LYS A 183 -4.87 -16.61 8.51
CA LYS A 183 -5.21 -15.18 8.66
C LYS A 183 -6.59 -14.83 8.12
N ASN A 184 -7.06 -15.47 7.03
CA ASN A 184 -8.22 -15.01 6.28
C ASN A 184 -9.44 -15.94 6.36
N LYS A 185 -9.26 -17.20 6.77
CA LYS A 185 -10.30 -18.22 6.66
C LYS A 185 -10.44 -19.12 7.90
N ASN A 186 -9.35 -19.70 8.39
CA ASN A 186 -9.38 -20.73 9.43
C ASN A 186 -8.04 -20.78 10.17
N GLU A 187 -8.05 -20.47 11.47
CA GLU A 187 -6.85 -20.47 12.31
C GLU A 187 -6.26 -21.88 12.55
N ASP A 188 -7.07 -22.95 12.43
CA ASP A 188 -6.63 -24.33 12.65
C ASP A 188 -6.03 -25.01 11.41
N TYR A 189 -5.89 -24.27 10.30
CA TYR A 189 -5.35 -24.81 9.06
C TYR A 189 -3.87 -25.16 9.18
N SER A 190 -3.56 -26.44 8.98
CA SER A 190 -2.22 -27.00 9.23
C SER A 190 -1.29 -26.91 8.00
N TYR A 191 0.01 -27.17 8.24
CA TYR A 191 0.99 -27.33 7.16
C TYR A 191 0.61 -28.49 6.20
N ASN A 192 0.14 -29.62 6.74
CA ASN A 192 -0.24 -30.78 5.93
C ASN A 192 -1.48 -30.49 5.08
N ASP A 193 -2.43 -29.69 5.57
CA ASP A 193 -3.58 -29.25 4.78
C ASP A 193 -3.15 -28.36 3.62
N ALA A 194 -2.25 -27.42 3.87
CA ALA A 194 -1.68 -26.56 2.83
C ALA A 194 -0.92 -27.37 1.77
N GLN A 195 -0.15 -28.37 2.17
CA GLN A 195 0.55 -29.25 1.24
C GLN A 195 -0.44 -30.02 0.34
N LYS A 196 -1.46 -30.62 0.92
CA LYS A 196 -2.53 -31.33 0.16
C LYS A 196 -3.28 -30.42 -0.80
N ASP A 197 -3.59 -29.20 -0.37
CA ASP A 197 -4.30 -28.24 -1.21
C ASP A 197 -3.45 -27.80 -2.41
N ILE A 198 -2.15 -27.65 -2.24
CA ILE A 198 -1.22 -27.37 -3.33
C ILE A 198 -1.14 -28.55 -4.30
N GLU A 199 -0.94 -29.76 -3.79
CA GLU A 199 -0.80 -30.98 -4.59
C GLU A 199 -2.07 -31.25 -5.43
N ASN A 200 -3.24 -31.03 -4.85
CA ASN A 200 -4.53 -31.25 -5.49
C ASN A 200 -5.05 -30.04 -6.29
N ASN A 201 -4.29 -28.95 -6.33
CA ASN A 201 -4.75 -27.69 -6.94
C ASN A 201 -6.17 -27.29 -6.52
N SER A 202 -6.43 -27.37 -5.21
CA SER A 202 -7.75 -27.14 -4.63
C SER A 202 -8.32 -25.75 -4.95
N LYS A 203 -9.63 -25.57 -4.78
CA LYS A 203 -10.30 -24.27 -4.92
C LYS A 203 -9.69 -23.22 -3.98
N LEU A 204 -9.32 -23.63 -2.76
CA LEU A 204 -8.70 -22.77 -1.76
C LEU A 204 -7.31 -22.31 -2.23
N TYR A 205 -6.51 -23.22 -2.78
CA TYR A 205 -5.22 -22.88 -3.34
C TYR A 205 -5.33 -21.96 -4.57
N GLN A 206 -6.32 -22.21 -5.46
CA GLN A 206 -6.59 -21.32 -6.60
C GLN A 206 -7.03 -19.92 -6.16
N GLU A 207 -7.82 -19.83 -5.06
CA GLU A 207 -8.19 -18.55 -4.46
C GLU A 207 -6.95 -17.83 -3.91
N TYR A 208 -6.09 -18.55 -3.18
CA TYR A 208 -4.82 -18.02 -2.70
C TYR A 208 -3.95 -17.47 -3.85
N GLN A 209 -3.79 -18.23 -4.94
CA GLN A 209 -3.00 -17.79 -6.08
C GLN A 209 -3.49 -16.45 -6.67
N LYS A 210 -4.80 -16.21 -6.68
CA LYS A 210 -5.36 -14.92 -7.11
C LYS A 210 -5.06 -13.76 -6.15
N ASN A 211 -4.74 -14.08 -4.90
CA ASN A 211 -4.44 -13.11 -3.84
C ASN A 211 -2.94 -12.97 -3.55
N ILE A 212 -2.07 -13.73 -4.25
CA ILE A 212 -0.62 -13.54 -4.11
C ILE A 212 -0.25 -12.12 -4.54
N PRO A 213 0.46 -11.36 -3.70
CA PRO A 213 0.95 -10.05 -4.08
C PRO A 213 1.90 -10.16 -5.27
N THR A 214 1.59 -9.48 -6.35
CA THR A 214 2.43 -9.43 -7.54
C THR A 214 2.96 -8.02 -7.76
N GLN A 215 4.12 -7.91 -8.41
CA GLN A 215 4.75 -6.64 -8.77
C GLN A 215 5.06 -6.62 -10.26
N HIS A 216 5.13 -5.42 -10.82
CA HIS A 216 5.75 -5.25 -12.12
C HIS A 216 7.26 -5.36 -12.01
N SER A 217 7.89 -5.93 -13.01
CA SER A 217 9.35 -6.09 -13.06
C SER A 217 9.91 -5.96 -14.48
N ILE A 218 11.20 -5.71 -14.54
CA ILE A 218 12.03 -5.72 -15.73
C ILE A 218 13.21 -6.66 -15.51
N ASP A 219 13.56 -7.46 -16.50
CA ASP A 219 14.76 -8.29 -16.49
C ASP A 219 16.01 -7.41 -16.73
N ILE A 220 17.08 -7.63 -15.97
CA ILE A 220 18.37 -6.98 -16.18
C ILE A 220 19.17 -7.80 -17.16
N THR A 221 19.01 -7.50 -18.45
CA THR A 221 19.73 -8.19 -19.54
C THR A 221 21.21 -7.82 -19.57
N PRO A 222 22.06 -8.63 -20.26
CA PRO A 222 23.47 -8.29 -20.47
C PRO A 222 23.68 -6.90 -21.08
N GLU A 223 22.79 -6.50 -22.01
CA GLU A 223 22.83 -5.18 -22.65
C GLU A 223 22.55 -4.06 -21.65
N LEU A 224 21.59 -4.26 -20.74
CA LEU A 224 21.32 -3.28 -19.68
C LEU A 224 22.48 -3.20 -18.67
N LYS A 225 23.10 -4.35 -18.32
CA LYS A 225 24.31 -4.36 -17.48
C LYS A 225 25.44 -3.56 -18.11
N ALA A 226 25.68 -3.76 -19.41
CA ALA A 226 26.72 -3.04 -20.16
C ALA A 226 26.45 -1.53 -20.21
N SER A 227 25.18 -1.11 -20.37
CA SER A 227 24.80 0.30 -20.43
C SER A 227 25.08 1.09 -19.15
N VAL A 228 25.17 0.41 -18.00
CA VAL A 228 25.47 1.02 -16.68
C VAL A 228 26.96 1.08 -16.40
N GLY A 229 27.76 0.15 -16.97
CA GLY A 229 29.22 0.10 -16.77
C GLY A 229 30.02 1.07 -17.63
N SER A 230 29.39 1.74 -18.60
CA SER A 230 30.03 2.65 -19.55
C SER A 230 29.86 4.13 -19.21
N GLY A 231 29.41 4.47 -17.97
CA GLY A 231 29.21 5.86 -17.51
C GLY A 231 29.90 6.14 -16.19
#